data_2124e04505bf8a3801244dc6da0582a6
#
_entry.id   2124e04505bf8a3801244dc6da0582a6
#
_cell.length_a   1.000
_cell.length_b   1.000
_cell.length_c   1.000
_cell.angle_alpha   90.00
_cell.angle_beta   90.00
_cell.angle_gamma   90.00
#
_symmetry.space_group_name_H-M   'P 1'
#
loop_
_entity.id
_entity.type
_entity.pdbx_description
1 polymer ?
#
loop_
_entity_poly.entity_id
_entity_poly.type
_entity_poly.pdbx_seq_one_letter_code
_entity_poly.pdbx_strand_id
1 'polypeptide(L)'
;MIQERIYNANVPGYPNLRLSISAGGVLTEGNCIEEAVNRADKLMYQAKATKNKVVTQKDKREQYEKQIQIKQRILVVDDSEMNRAILCEMLKDDFEIIEATNGQECVSLIEQYGKEISLVLLDIVMPVMDGFEILMYMNRNHWIEDVPVIMISSEESENYIRKAFKFGVSDYISRPFDSKVVYQRVFNTIKLYAKQRRLISMVSDQMHEKEKNNQMMVEVLSQIMEFRNGESGLHVVHINTLTRLLLERLVENTDAYNLTPDDCYLISTASAFHDIGKVGIDESILNKPGKLTEEEFETMKEHTLIGASMLDKLEHYKDEKMIKIAYQICRWHHERYDGKGYPDGLTGEQIPIA
;
A
#
# COMPACT_ATOMS: atom_id res chain seq x y z
N MET A 1 23.60 -5.26 26.98
CA MET A 1 24.09 -4.73 28.29
C MET A 1 23.13 -3.68 28.92
N ILE A 2 22.92 -2.46 28.35
CA ILE A 2 22.00 -1.45 28.94
C ILE A 2 20.55 -1.92 28.89
N GLN A 3 20.09 -2.45 27.76
CA GLN A 3 18.72 -2.97 27.59
C GLN A 3 18.39 -4.10 28.58
N GLU A 4 19.28 -5.06 28.77
CA GLU A 4 19.11 -6.15 29.73
C GLU A 4 19.04 -5.66 31.18
N ARG A 5 19.85 -4.67 31.50
CA ARG A 5 19.80 -4.04 32.83
C ARG A 5 18.50 -3.31 33.09
N ILE A 6 17.96 -2.62 32.09
CA ILE A 6 16.66 -1.92 32.18
C ILE A 6 15.52 -2.92 32.22
N TYR A 7 15.54 -3.96 31.38
CA TYR A 7 14.52 -5.01 31.36
C TYR A 7 14.43 -5.79 32.65
N ASN A 8 15.59 -6.04 33.29
CA ASN A 8 15.70 -6.77 34.56
C ASN A 8 15.64 -5.84 35.79
N ALA A 9 15.47 -4.54 35.59
CA ALA A 9 15.38 -3.61 36.72
C ALA A 9 14.06 -3.88 37.49
N ASN A 10 14.21 -3.95 38.81
CA ASN A 10 13.05 -4.09 39.69
C ASN A 10 12.42 -2.71 39.93
N VAL A 11 11.14 -2.57 39.64
CA VAL A 11 10.41 -1.32 39.89
C VAL A 11 9.72 -1.42 41.22
N PRO A 12 10.12 -0.62 42.22
CA PRO A 12 9.50 -0.65 43.55
C PRO A 12 7.97 -0.46 43.48
N GLY A 13 7.22 -1.37 44.10
CA GLY A 13 5.75 -1.37 44.08
C GLY A 13 5.09 -2.07 42.88
N TYR A 14 5.89 -2.47 41.86
CA TYR A 14 5.34 -3.10 40.63
C TYR A 14 6.19 -4.31 40.21
N PRO A 15 6.14 -5.45 40.91
CA PRO A 15 7.04 -6.59 40.68
C PRO A 15 6.90 -7.25 39.31
N ASN A 16 5.75 -7.07 38.66
CA ASN A 16 5.47 -7.65 37.32
C ASN A 16 5.72 -6.65 36.17
N LEU A 17 6.10 -5.41 36.46
CA LEU A 17 6.37 -4.41 35.42
C LEU A 17 7.76 -4.64 34.83
N ARG A 18 7.83 -4.83 33.52
CA ARG A 18 9.07 -4.88 32.75
C ARG A 18 9.27 -3.61 31.97
N LEU A 19 10.38 -2.94 32.22
CA LEU A 19 10.74 -1.73 31.47
C LEU A 19 11.39 -2.13 30.15
N SER A 20 11.07 -1.42 29.09
CA SER A 20 11.69 -1.59 27.78
C SER A 20 12.24 -0.27 27.25
N ILE A 21 13.37 -0.33 26.56
CA ILE A 21 13.98 0.83 25.91
C ILE A 21 14.24 0.50 24.45
N SER A 22 13.89 1.44 23.58
CA SER A 22 14.26 1.41 22.16
C SER A 22 15.17 2.59 21.87
N ALA A 23 16.27 2.37 21.16
CA ALA A 23 17.23 3.40 20.85
C ALA A 23 17.68 3.31 19.38
N GLY A 24 17.94 4.46 18.78
CA GLY A 24 18.59 4.61 17.47
C GLY A 24 19.99 5.16 17.63
N GLY A 25 20.99 4.64 16.92
CA GLY A 25 22.36 5.10 16.96
C GLY A 25 22.95 5.37 15.58
N VAL A 26 23.62 6.50 15.41
CA VAL A 26 24.33 6.91 14.19
C VAL A 26 25.72 7.37 14.55
N LEU A 27 26.73 6.88 13.83
CA LEU A 27 28.10 7.41 13.88
C LEU A 27 28.23 8.49 12.80
N THR A 28 28.76 9.64 13.15
CA THR A 28 29.05 10.73 12.21
C THR A 28 30.43 11.29 12.43
N GLU A 29 31.11 11.64 11.35
CA GLU A 29 32.39 12.37 11.37
C GLU A 29 32.11 13.74 10.74
N GLY A 30 32.31 14.83 11.48
CA GLY A 30 32.23 16.20 10.98
C GLY A 30 30.96 16.99 11.34
N ASN A 31 30.68 18.07 10.62
CA ASN A 31 29.89 19.23 11.03
C ASN A 31 28.35 19.11 10.91
N CYS A 32 27.77 17.93 10.64
CA CYS A 32 26.33 17.76 10.42
C CYS A 32 25.61 17.04 11.57
N ILE A 33 25.63 17.65 12.77
CA ILE A 33 24.98 17.08 13.97
C ILE A 33 23.45 16.97 13.77
N GLU A 34 22.80 17.98 13.20
CA GLU A 34 21.35 17.97 12.95
C GLU A 34 20.92 16.82 12.05
N GLU A 35 21.68 16.57 10.99
CA GLU A 35 21.40 15.44 10.07
C GLU A 35 21.64 14.08 10.75
N ALA A 36 22.62 14.00 11.64
CA ALA A 36 22.89 12.79 12.43
C ALA A 36 21.78 12.53 13.45
N VAL A 37 21.28 13.56 14.12
CA VAL A 37 20.15 13.48 15.05
C VAL A 37 18.88 13.03 14.32
N ASN A 38 18.55 13.63 13.19
CA ASN A 38 17.38 13.24 12.38
C ASN A 38 17.47 11.78 11.90
N ARG A 39 18.66 11.30 11.58
CA ARG A 39 18.91 9.89 11.22
C ARG A 39 18.77 8.96 12.41
N ALA A 40 19.29 9.34 13.57
CA ALA A 40 19.16 8.57 14.81
C ALA A 40 17.71 8.47 15.28
N ASP A 41 16.92 9.54 15.15
CA ASP A 41 15.49 9.55 15.46
C ASP A 41 14.69 8.58 14.57
N LYS A 42 14.97 8.54 13.26
CA LYS A 42 14.34 7.54 12.36
C LYS A 42 14.68 6.12 12.77
N LEU A 43 15.91 5.84 13.19
CA LEU A 43 16.33 4.52 13.69
C LEU A 43 15.66 4.17 15.02
N MET A 44 15.49 5.15 15.92
CA MET A 44 14.77 4.98 17.18
C MET A 44 13.28 4.64 16.94
N TYR A 45 12.62 5.31 15.99
CA TYR A 45 11.24 5.00 15.63
C TYR A 45 11.09 3.56 15.12
N GLN A 46 12.02 3.08 14.29
CA GLN A 46 12.06 1.68 13.85
C GLN A 46 12.30 0.71 15.00
N ALA A 47 13.17 1.06 15.94
CA ALA A 47 13.41 0.28 17.15
C ALA A 47 12.16 0.18 18.05
N LYS A 48 11.32 1.24 18.10
CA LYS A 48 10.03 1.25 18.84
C LYS A 48 9.03 0.25 18.29
N ALA A 49 8.95 0.08 16.95
CA ALA A 49 8.04 -0.87 16.32
C ALA A 49 8.30 -2.33 16.73
N THR A 50 9.55 -2.66 17.09
CA THR A 50 9.96 -4.03 17.48
C THR A 50 10.10 -4.24 18.99
N LYS A 51 9.78 -3.27 19.82
CA LYS A 51 9.93 -3.22 21.29
C LYS A 51 11.29 -3.75 21.81
N ASN A 52 11.87 -3.04 22.76
CA ASN A 52 13.13 -3.43 23.44
C ASN A 52 14.31 -3.73 22.49
N LYS A 53 14.51 -2.91 21.45
CA LYS A 53 15.58 -3.07 20.45
C LYS A 53 16.41 -1.79 20.31
N VAL A 54 17.72 -1.96 20.09
CA VAL A 54 18.61 -0.88 19.63
C VAL A 54 18.85 -1.11 18.13
N VAL A 55 18.62 -0.09 17.32
CA VAL A 55 18.89 -0.13 15.87
C VAL A 55 19.99 0.88 15.56
N THR A 56 21.08 0.42 14.97
CA THR A 56 22.21 1.26 14.58
C THR A 56 22.32 1.34 13.05
N GLN A 57 23.09 2.29 12.56
CA GLN A 57 23.39 2.39 11.13
C GLN A 57 24.14 1.16 10.62
N LYS A 58 24.90 0.47 11.49
CA LYS A 58 25.61 -0.77 11.18
C LYS A 58 24.64 -1.94 10.99
N ASP A 59 23.61 -2.04 11.85
CA ASP A 59 22.58 -3.08 11.71
C ASP A 59 21.83 -2.98 10.38
N LYS A 60 21.59 -1.74 9.89
CA LYS A 60 21.04 -1.54 8.55
C LYS A 60 21.99 -1.97 7.44
N ARG A 61 23.29 -1.68 7.57
CA ARG A 61 24.27 -2.15 6.59
C ARG A 61 24.36 -3.67 6.60
N GLU A 62 24.39 -4.31 7.77
CA GLU A 62 24.40 -5.78 7.87
C GLU A 62 23.08 -6.42 7.39
N GLN A 63 21.92 -5.78 7.57
CA GLN A 63 20.67 -6.20 6.95
C GLN A 63 20.66 -6.01 5.43
N TYR A 64 21.20 -4.90 4.93
CA TYR A 64 21.39 -4.67 3.51
C TYR A 64 22.40 -5.66 2.91
N GLU A 65 23.51 -5.91 3.59
CA GLU A 65 24.53 -6.87 3.18
C GLU A 65 24.02 -8.32 3.23
N LYS A 66 23.17 -8.67 4.20
CA LYS A 66 22.47 -9.97 4.23
C LYS A 66 21.39 -10.11 3.15
N GLN A 67 20.70 -9.03 2.79
CA GLN A 67 19.79 -9.01 1.64
C GLN A 67 20.54 -9.05 0.29
N ILE A 68 21.79 -8.56 0.24
CA ILE A 68 22.69 -8.62 -0.91
C ILE A 68 23.30 -10.02 -1.05
N GLN A 69 23.33 -10.86 0.01
CA GLN A 69 23.84 -12.24 -0.04
C GLN A 69 22.88 -13.26 -0.66
N ILE A 70 21.63 -12.92 -0.94
CA ILE A 70 20.78 -13.72 -1.81
C ILE A 70 21.18 -13.40 -3.24
N LYS A 71 22.00 -14.25 -3.84
CA LYS A 71 22.36 -14.10 -5.26
C LYS A 71 21.08 -14.01 -6.08
N GLN A 72 21.02 -13.01 -6.96
CA GLN A 72 19.89 -12.85 -7.88
C GLN A 72 19.85 -14.07 -8.82
N ARG A 73 18.67 -14.62 -9.06
CA ARG A 73 18.47 -15.84 -9.84
C ARG A 73 18.24 -15.52 -11.29
N ILE A 74 19.07 -16.04 -12.18
CA ILE A 74 18.97 -15.85 -13.63
C ILE A 74 18.61 -17.20 -14.27
N LEU A 75 17.59 -17.19 -15.10
CA LEU A 75 17.22 -18.33 -15.94
C LEU A 75 17.88 -18.19 -17.30
N VAL A 76 18.77 -19.12 -17.65
CA VAL A 76 19.45 -19.20 -18.94
C VAL A 76 18.78 -20.27 -19.79
N VAL A 77 18.23 -19.86 -20.93
CA VAL A 77 17.44 -20.70 -21.84
C VAL A 77 18.09 -20.73 -23.21
N ASP A 78 18.65 -21.86 -23.56
CA ASP A 78 19.37 -22.07 -24.84
C ASP A 78 19.43 -23.60 -25.09
N ASP A 79 19.23 -24.07 -26.29
CA ASP A 79 19.31 -25.51 -26.60
C ASP A 79 20.73 -26.03 -26.67
N SER A 80 21.72 -25.16 -26.95
CA SER A 80 23.12 -25.49 -27.00
C SER A 80 23.77 -25.54 -25.62
N GLU A 81 24.22 -26.71 -25.20
CA GLU A 81 24.96 -26.91 -23.95
C GLU A 81 26.19 -25.98 -23.86
N MET A 82 26.91 -25.79 -24.99
CA MET A 82 28.08 -24.93 -25.04
C MET A 82 27.71 -23.46 -24.74
N ASN A 83 26.62 -22.95 -25.31
CA ASN A 83 26.18 -21.58 -25.07
C ASN A 83 25.77 -21.38 -23.62
N ARG A 84 24.99 -22.31 -23.03
CA ARG A 84 24.62 -22.25 -21.61
C ARG A 84 25.85 -22.26 -20.72
N ALA A 85 26.83 -23.18 -20.99
CA ALA A 85 28.05 -23.24 -20.21
C ALA A 85 28.88 -21.92 -20.27
N ILE A 86 28.95 -21.27 -21.42
CA ILE A 86 29.62 -19.97 -21.57
C ILE A 86 28.92 -18.89 -20.74
N LEU A 87 27.59 -18.77 -20.84
CA LEU A 87 26.81 -17.79 -20.08
C LEU A 87 26.88 -18.06 -18.58
N CYS A 88 26.78 -19.32 -18.16
CA CYS A 88 26.93 -19.71 -16.76
C CYS A 88 28.31 -19.33 -16.21
N GLU A 89 29.37 -19.60 -16.94
CA GLU A 89 30.75 -19.26 -16.54
C GLU A 89 30.93 -17.74 -16.38
N MET A 90 30.30 -16.93 -17.25
CA MET A 90 30.36 -15.47 -17.18
C MET A 90 29.60 -14.87 -15.98
N LEU A 91 28.59 -15.56 -15.43
CA LEU A 91 27.62 -14.98 -14.48
C LEU A 91 27.61 -15.66 -13.09
N LYS A 92 28.16 -16.87 -12.97
CA LYS A 92 28.07 -17.70 -11.73
C LYS A 92 28.66 -17.07 -10.46
N ASP A 93 29.63 -16.16 -10.61
CA ASP A 93 30.32 -15.56 -9.47
C ASP A 93 29.36 -14.64 -8.69
N ASP A 94 28.50 -13.90 -9.40
CA ASP A 94 27.61 -12.88 -8.81
C ASP A 94 26.15 -13.34 -8.78
N PHE A 95 25.74 -14.33 -9.60
CA PHE A 95 24.36 -14.75 -9.76
C PHE A 95 24.17 -16.25 -9.48
N GLU A 96 22.95 -16.62 -9.10
CA GLU A 96 22.48 -18.00 -9.07
C GLU A 96 21.89 -18.34 -10.44
N ILE A 97 22.44 -19.34 -11.12
CA ILE A 97 22.01 -19.67 -12.48
C ILE A 97 21.12 -20.93 -12.46
N ILE A 98 19.96 -20.82 -13.13
CA ILE A 98 19.11 -21.96 -13.47
C ILE A 98 19.17 -22.11 -14.97
N GLU A 99 19.26 -23.35 -15.46
CA GLU A 99 19.34 -23.64 -16.89
C GLU A 99 18.05 -24.29 -17.38
N ALA A 100 17.64 -23.95 -18.60
CA ALA A 100 16.61 -24.62 -19.37
C ALA A 100 17.17 -24.94 -20.77
N THR A 101 16.87 -26.13 -21.26
CA THR A 101 17.36 -26.63 -22.56
C THR A 101 16.39 -26.38 -23.71
N ASN A 102 15.18 -25.98 -23.40
CA ASN A 102 14.10 -25.72 -24.38
C ASN A 102 13.00 -24.84 -23.75
N GLY A 103 12.09 -24.36 -24.58
CA GLY A 103 11.02 -23.46 -24.15
C GLY A 103 10.03 -24.07 -23.16
N GLN A 104 9.74 -25.37 -23.26
CA GLN A 104 8.82 -26.04 -22.33
C GLN A 104 9.39 -26.11 -20.92
N GLU A 105 10.67 -26.41 -20.80
CA GLU A 105 11.38 -26.40 -19.53
C GLU A 105 11.44 -24.98 -18.93
N CYS A 106 11.68 -23.96 -19.79
CA CYS A 106 11.65 -22.56 -19.41
C CYS A 106 10.30 -22.17 -18.76
N VAL A 107 9.18 -22.50 -19.41
CA VAL A 107 7.84 -22.22 -18.89
C VAL A 107 7.63 -22.90 -17.55
N SER A 108 7.99 -24.18 -17.41
CA SER A 108 7.87 -24.94 -16.15
C SER A 108 8.68 -24.28 -15.01
N LEU A 109 9.88 -23.78 -15.31
CA LEU A 109 10.73 -23.11 -14.32
C LEU A 109 10.19 -21.72 -13.95
N ILE A 110 9.60 -20.98 -14.92
CA ILE A 110 8.92 -19.70 -14.63
C ILE A 110 7.70 -19.94 -13.72
N GLU A 111 6.91 -20.98 -13.96
CA GLU A 111 5.78 -21.33 -13.09
C GLU A 111 6.22 -21.76 -11.69
N GLN A 112 7.34 -22.50 -11.59
CA GLN A 112 7.85 -23.00 -10.31
C GLN A 112 8.47 -21.87 -9.45
N TYR A 113 9.29 -21.01 -10.02
CA TYR A 113 10.07 -20.00 -9.29
C TYR A 113 9.43 -18.61 -9.31
N GLY A 114 8.61 -18.31 -10.31
CA GLY A 114 7.85 -17.05 -10.40
C GLY A 114 8.75 -15.82 -10.27
N LYS A 115 8.37 -14.96 -9.35
CA LYS A 115 9.08 -13.68 -9.07
C LYS A 115 10.47 -13.84 -8.42
N GLU A 116 10.87 -15.06 -8.07
CA GLU A 116 12.23 -15.32 -7.60
C GLU A 116 13.24 -15.26 -8.74
N ILE A 117 12.79 -15.44 -10.00
CA ILE A 117 13.62 -15.20 -11.19
C ILE A 117 13.78 -13.70 -11.37
N SER A 118 15.03 -13.26 -11.37
CA SER A 118 15.36 -11.82 -11.50
C SER A 118 15.55 -11.39 -12.95
N LEU A 119 15.86 -12.35 -13.85
CA LEU A 119 16.06 -12.13 -15.27
C LEU A 119 16.04 -13.45 -16.03
N VAL A 120 15.54 -13.42 -17.27
CA VAL A 120 15.64 -14.53 -18.23
C VAL A 120 16.57 -14.13 -19.37
N LEU A 121 17.59 -14.94 -19.62
CA LEU A 121 18.40 -14.92 -20.84
C LEU A 121 17.82 -15.95 -21.80
N LEU A 122 17.26 -15.50 -22.93
CA LEU A 122 16.43 -16.34 -23.80
C LEU A 122 16.98 -16.40 -25.22
N ASP A 123 17.33 -17.59 -25.67
CA ASP A 123 17.62 -17.80 -27.10
C ASP A 123 16.35 -17.75 -27.94
N ILE A 124 16.46 -17.25 -29.16
CA ILE A 124 15.34 -17.14 -30.10
C ILE A 124 15.02 -18.51 -30.72
N VAL A 125 16.04 -19.19 -31.21
CA VAL A 125 15.88 -20.38 -32.05
C VAL A 125 16.15 -21.64 -31.23
N MET A 126 15.08 -22.28 -30.82
CA MET A 126 15.14 -23.52 -30.03
C MET A 126 14.12 -24.53 -30.55
N PRO A 127 14.37 -25.85 -30.38
CA PRO A 127 13.41 -26.89 -30.72
C PRO A 127 12.24 -26.89 -29.75
N VAL A 128 11.10 -27.47 -30.19
CA VAL A 128 9.87 -27.66 -29.43
C VAL A 128 9.07 -26.37 -29.21
N MET A 129 9.68 -25.34 -28.65
CA MET A 129 9.07 -24.04 -28.39
C MET A 129 10.13 -22.95 -28.53
N ASP A 130 9.93 -22.01 -29.44
CA ASP A 130 10.88 -20.94 -29.71
C ASP A 130 10.80 -19.79 -28.70
N GLY A 131 11.78 -18.86 -28.72
CA GLY A 131 11.83 -17.75 -27.80
C GLY A 131 10.65 -16.78 -27.93
N PHE A 132 10.06 -16.64 -29.12
CA PHE A 132 8.88 -15.79 -29.29
C PHE A 132 7.61 -16.43 -28.73
N GLU A 133 7.50 -17.75 -28.80
CA GLU A 133 6.37 -18.48 -28.18
C GLU A 133 6.42 -18.36 -26.65
N ILE A 134 7.63 -18.40 -26.06
CA ILE A 134 7.84 -18.11 -24.62
C ILE A 134 7.44 -16.68 -24.29
N LEU A 135 7.84 -15.68 -25.07
CA LEU A 135 7.43 -14.30 -24.86
C LEU A 135 5.92 -14.11 -24.96
N MET A 136 5.25 -14.78 -25.90
CA MET A 136 3.77 -14.76 -25.98
C MET A 136 3.14 -15.35 -24.73
N TYR A 137 3.70 -16.47 -24.24
CA TYR A 137 3.24 -17.07 -22.98
C TYR A 137 3.43 -16.12 -21.80
N MET A 138 4.60 -15.51 -21.64
CA MET A 138 4.91 -14.55 -20.58
C MET A 138 4.01 -13.31 -20.62
N ASN A 139 3.71 -12.79 -21.83
CA ASN A 139 2.77 -11.67 -22.00
C ASN A 139 1.34 -12.05 -21.61
N ARG A 140 0.85 -13.23 -22.06
CA ARG A 140 -0.50 -13.67 -21.72
C ARG A 140 -0.72 -13.84 -20.22
N ASN A 141 0.30 -14.23 -19.50
CA ASN A 141 0.27 -14.45 -18.05
C ASN A 141 0.85 -13.29 -17.23
N HIS A 142 1.11 -12.14 -17.85
CA HIS A 142 1.68 -10.92 -17.24
C HIS A 142 3.06 -11.10 -16.56
N TRP A 143 3.78 -12.18 -16.88
CA TRP A 143 5.13 -12.42 -16.33
C TRP A 143 6.16 -11.42 -16.84
N ILE A 144 6.02 -10.91 -18.07
CA ILE A 144 6.95 -9.97 -18.69
C ILE A 144 7.07 -8.62 -17.95
N GLU A 145 6.01 -8.26 -17.21
CA GLU A 145 5.98 -7.03 -16.41
C GLU A 145 6.88 -7.11 -15.17
N ASP A 146 6.97 -8.32 -14.60
CA ASP A 146 7.70 -8.58 -13.35
C ASP A 146 9.11 -9.16 -13.59
N VAL A 147 9.30 -9.94 -14.66
CA VAL A 147 10.53 -10.67 -14.94
C VAL A 147 11.10 -10.19 -16.28
N PRO A 148 12.21 -9.40 -16.26
CA PRO A 148 12.83 -8.91 -17.48
C PRO A 148 13.41 -10.04 -18.30
N VAL A 149 13.32 -9.89 -19.63
CA VAL A 149 13.88 -10.82 -20.59
C VAL A 149 14.94 -10.11 -21.43
N ILE A 150 16.12 -10.70 -21.53
CA ILE A 150 17.14 -10.34 -22.52
C ILE A 150 17.18 -11.44 -23.57
N MET A 151 16.88 -11.12 -24.81
CA MET A 151 16.98 -12.07 -25.88
C MET A 151 18.43 -12.22 -26.39
N ILE A 152 18.76 -13.44 -26.76
CA ILE A 152 20.08 -13.79 -27.31
C ILE A 152 19.88 -14.39 -28.71
N SER A 153 20.67 -13.98 -29.69
CA SER A 153 20.58 -14.56 -31.01
C SER A 153 21.86 -14.35 -31.83
N SER A 154 22.08 -15.26 -32.78
CA SER A 154 23.04 -15.10 -33.86
C SER A 154 22.50 -14.31 -35.05
N GLU A 155 21.19 -14.08 -35.10
CA GLU A 155 20.56 -13.35 -36.19
C GLU A 155 20.55 -11.84 -35.95
N GLU A 156 21.26 -11.08 -36.79
CA GLU A 156 21.33 -9.61 -36.75
C GLU A 156 20.21 -8.92 -37.56
N SER A 157 19.18 -9.68 -37.98
CA SER A 157 18.09 -9.11 -38.76
C SER A 157 17.30 -8.07 -37.94
N GLU A 158 17.26 -6.82 -38.41
CA GLU A 158 16.48 -5.74 -37.79
C GLU A 158 15.03 -6.15 -37.52
N ASN A 159 14.44 -7.02 -38.31
CA ASN A 159 13.08 -7.48 -38.17
C ASN A 159 12.89 -8.32 -36.89
N TYR A 160 13.86 -9.18 -36.56
CA TYR A 160 13.81 -9.99 -35.32
C TYR A 160 13.98 -9.13 -34.09
N ILE A 161 14.91 -8.18 -34.11
CA ILE A 161 15.15 -7.23 -33.01
C ILE A 161 13.91 -6.39 -32.77
N ARG A 162 13.30 -5.80 -33.82
CA ARG A 162 12.06 -5.02 -33.71
C ARG A 162 10.88 -5.85 -33.19
N LYS A 163 10.78 -7.11 -33.61
CA LYS A 163 9.77 -8.04 -33.13
C LYS A 163 9.95 -8.32 -31.63
N ALA A 164 11.16 -8.61 -31.19
CA ALA A 164 11.48 -8.85 -29.78
C ALA A 164 11.05 -7.68 -28.88
N PHE A 165 11.43 -6.44 -29.23
CA PHE A 165 11.03 -5.26 -28.46
C PHE A 165 9.50 -5.02 -28.45
N LYS A 166 8.79 -5.37 -29.53
CA LYS A 166 7.30 -5.30 -29.54
C LYS A 166 6.66 -6.29 -28.55
N PHE A 167 7.33 -7.40 -28.24
CA PHE A 167 6.89 -8.36 -27.23
C PHE A 167 7.32 -8.00 -25.80
N GLY A 168 7.95 -6.83 -25.59
CA GLY A 168 8.31 -6.35 -24.27
C GLY A 168 9.66 -6.80 -23.75
N VAL A 169 10.56 -7.26 -24.62
CA VAL A 169 11.92 -7.63 -24.24
C VAL A 169 12.67 -6.41 -23.74
N SER A 170 13.40 -6.58 -22.64
CA SER A 170 14.14 -5.49 -21.99
C SER A 170 15.42 -5.12 -22.71
N ASP A 171 16.10 -6.11 -23.32
CA ASP A 171 17.34 -5.91 -24.08
C ASP A 171 17.59 -7.09 -25.03
N TYR A 172 18.63 -6.95 -25.88
CA TYR A 172 19.02 -7.92 -26.89
C TYR A 172 20.54 -8.07 -26.92
N ILE A 173 21.04 -9.28 -26.98
CA ILE A 173 22.49 -9.60 -27.09
C ILE A 173 22.75 -10.43 -28.33
N SER A 174 23.66 -9.96 -29.21
CA SER A 174 24.11 -10.70 -30.38
C SER A 174 25.28 -11.64 -30.04
N ARG A 175 25.38 -12.74 -30.78
CA ARG A 175 26.55 -13.63 -30.79
C ARG A 175 27.57 -13.13 -31.85
N PRO A 176 28.90 -13.29 -31.60
CA PRO A 176 29.54 -13.95 -30.47
C PRO A 176 29.50 -13.11 -29.18
N PHE A 177 29.48 -13.78 -28.01
CA PHE A 177 29.43 -13.14 -26.72
C PHE A 177 30.71 -12.38 -26.35
N ASP A 178 30.56 -11.10 -25.99
CA ASP A 178 31.57 -10.38 -25.20
C ASP A 178 31.17 -10.46 -23.72
N SER A 179 32.03 -11.06 -22.90
CA SER A 179 31.70 -11.30 -21.46
C SER A 179 31.42 -10.03 -20.70
N LYS A 180 32.12 -8.93 -20.99
CA LYS A 180 31.89 -7.64 -20.31
C LYS A 180 30.56 -7.03 -20.72
N VAL A 181 30.20 -7.15 -22.00
CA VAL A 181 28.92 -6.63 -22.51
C VAL A 181 27.75 -7.43 -21.93
N VAL A 182 27.83 -8.76 -21.97
CA VAL A 182 26.78 -9.64 -21.37
C VAL A 182 26.59 -9.32 -19.89
N TYR A 183 27.67 -9.33 -19.11
CA TYR A 183 27.64 -9.03 -17.68
C TYR A 183 27.01 -7.65 -17.41
N GLN A 184 27.45 -6.62 -18.14
CA GLN A 184 26.99 -5.25 -17.93
C GLN A 184 25.51 -5.08 -18.27
N ARG A 185 25.00 -5.70 -19.33
CA ARG A 185 23.60 -5.66 -19.74
C ARG A 185 22.71 -6.38 -18.68
N VAL A 186 23.11 -7.57 -18.28
CA VAL A 186 22.43 -8.35 -17.23
C VAL A 186 22.37 -7.55 -15.93
N PHE A 187 23.51 -7.06 -15.46
CA PHE A 187 23.60 -6.29 -14.22
C PHE A 187 22.73 -5.02 -14.25
N ASN A 188 22.81 -4.25 -15.34
CA ASN A 188 22.03 -3.01 -15.48
C ASN A 188 20.52 -3.29 -15.53
N THR A 189 20.10 -4.33 -16.25
CA THR A 189 18.70 -4.72 -16.35
C THR A 189 18.15 -5.15 -14.99
N ILE A 190 18.86 -6.04 -14.29
CA ILE A 190 18.47 -6.48 -12.94
C ILE A 190 18.39 -5.29 -11.98
N LYS A 191 19.38 -4.39 -12.00
CA LYS A 191 19.42 -3.19 -11.15
C LYS A 191 18.24 -2.24 -11.43
N LEU A 192 17.89 -2.05 -12.70
CA LEU A 192 16.76 -1.21 -13.11
C LEU A 192 15.43 -1.77 -12.57
N TYR A 193 15.18 -3.05 -12.81
CA TYR A 193 13.93 -3.71 -12.35
C TYR A 193 13.85 -3.84 -10.83
N ALA A 194 14.96 -4.08 -10.16
CA ALA A 194 15.01 -4.05 -8.68
C ALA A 194 14.67 -2.68 -8.13
N LYS A 195 15.18 -1.59 -8.75
CA LYS A 195 14.81 -0.21 -8.38
C LYS A 195 13.34 0.07 -8.63
N GLN A 196 12.81 -0.34 -9.76
CA GLN A 196 11.40 -0.17 -10.10
C GLN A 196 10.48 -0.90 -9.09
N ARG A 197 10.74 -2.17 -8.80
CA ARG A 197 10.00 -2.96 -7.80
C ARG A 197 10.04 -2.28 -6.43
N ARG A 198 11.21 -1.79 -6.01
CA ARG A 198 11.35 -1.06 -4.75
C ARG A 198 10.50 0.22 -4.71
N LEU A 199 10.46 0.98 -5.80
CA LEU A 199 9.64 2.20 -5.89
C LEU A 199 8.16 1.88 -5.79
N ILE A 200 7.70 0.84 -6.49
CA ILE A 200 6.30 0.38 -6.42
C ILE A 200 5.93 -0.02 -4.99
N SER A 201 6.77 -0.82 -4.32
CA SER A 201 6.55 -1.20 -2.92
C SER A 201 6.49 0.03 -2.00
N MET A 202 7.43 0.97 -2.14
CA MET A 202 7.44 2.20 -1.33
C MET A 202 6.19 3.05 -1.53
N VAL A 203 5.70 3.16 -2.77
CA VAL A 203 4.45 3.89 -3.07
C VAL A 203 3.25 3.19 -2.44
N SER A 204 3.16 1.87 -2.56
CA SER A 204 2.10 1.07 -1.94
C SER A 204 2.10 1.22 -0.41
N ASP A 205 3.28 1.13 0.22
CA ASP A 205 3.43 1.29 1.68
C ASP A 205 3.01 2.70 2.13
N GLN A 206 3.40 3.74 1.37
CA GLN A 206 3.02 5.13 1.66
C GLN A 206 1.51 5.36 1.49
N MET A 207 0.89 4.77 0.48
CA MET A 207 -0.56 4.83 0.30
C MET A 207 -1.30 4.19 1.47
N HIS A 208 -0.86 3.01 1.89
CA HIS A 208 -1.45 2.32 3.03
C HIS A 208 -1.28 3.10 4.35
N GLU A 209 -0.10 3.67 4.58
CA GLU A 209 0.16 4.51 5.77
C GLU A 209 -0.70 5.78 5.75
N LYS A 210 -0.83 6.44 4.59
CA LYS A 210 -1.68 7.62 4.42
C LYS A 210 -3.14 7.30 4.72
N GLU A 211 -3.64 6.18 4.21
CA GLU A 211 -5.01 5.74 4.46
C GLU A 211 -5.28 5.48 5.93
N LYS A 212 -4.37 4.74 6.59
CA LYS A 212 -4.43 4.50 8.04
C LYS A 212 -4.42 5.79 8.85
N ASN A 213 -3.59 6.76 8.47
CA ASN A 213 -3.54 8.06 9.14
C ASN A 213 -4.84 8.84 8.95
N ASN A 214 -5.44 8.82 7.76
CA ASN A 214 -6.71 9.46 7.50
C ASN A 214 -7.83 8.85 8.34
N GLN A 215 -7.92 7.52 8.41
CA GLN A 215 -8.88 6.81 9.25
C GLN A 215 -8.71 7.18 10.73
N MET A 216 -7.48 7.17 11.22
CA MET A 216 -7.18 7.56 12.60
C MET A 216 -7.59 9.01 12.89
N MET A 217 -7.36 9.95 11.96
CA MET A 217 -7.78 11.35 12.14
C MET A 217 -9.30 11.49 12.21
N VAL A 218 -10.04 10.80 11.36
CA VAL A 218 -11.51 10.77 11.39
C VAL A 218 -11.99 10.20 12.72
N GLU A 219 -11.42 9.09 13.18
CA GLU A 219 -11.76 8.46 14.45
C GLU A 219 -11.50 9.39 15.65
N VAL A 220 -10.32 10.03 15.69
CA VAL A 220 -9.99 10.98 16.78
C VAL A 220 -10.93 12.18 16.81
N LEU A 221 -11.23 12.78 15.63
CA LEU A 221 -12.17 13.91 15.56
C LEU A 221 -13.55 13.49 16.03
N SER A 222 -14.02 12.34 15.63
CA SER A 222 -15.31 11.80 16.02
C SER A 222 -15.37 11.51 17.52
N GLN A 223 -14.32 10.94 18.11
CA GLN A 223 -14.23 10.71 19.56
C GLN A 223 -14.26 12.02 20.36
N ILE A 224 -13.61 13.09 19.87
CA ILE A 224 -13.67 14.41 20.51
C ILE A 224 -15.13 14.93 20.53
N MET A 225 -15.88 14.69 19.45
CA MET A 225 -17.28 15.09 19.35
C MET A 225 -18.17 14.28 20.30
N GLU A 226 -18.00 12.97 20.34
CA GLU A 226 -18.76 12.07 21.24
C GLU A 226 -18.48 12.35 22.71
N PHE A 227 -17.23 12.69 23.07
CA PHE A 227 -16.88 13.06 24.44
C PHE A 227 -17.71 14.24 24.95
N ARG A 228 -18.04 15.21 24.08
CA ARG A 228 -18.91 16.33 24.41
C ARG A 228 -20.37 15.90 24.63
N ASN A 229 -20.82 14.88 23.95
CA ASN A 229 -22.20 14.39 23.98
C ASN A 229 -22.45 13.36 25.09
N GLY A 230 -21.44 13.00 25.89
CA GLY A 230 -21.55 11.94 26.91
C GLY A 230 -21.75 10.52 26.31
N GLU A 231 -21.63 10.37 25.01
CA GLU A 231 -21.70 9.07 24.31
C GLU A 231 -20.40 8.29 24.46
N SER A 232 -20.48 6.97 24.29
CA SER A 232 -19.28 6.14 24.38
C SER A 232 -18.46 6.23 23.09
N GLY A 233 -17.13 6.45 23.17
CA GLY A 233 -16.23 6.56 22.01
C GLY A 233 -16.18 5.36 21.06
N LEU A 234 -17.08 4.38 21.21
CA LEU A 234 -17.28 3.25 20.31
C LEU A 234 -18.43 3.48 19.31
N HIS A 235 -19.25 4.54 19.50
CA HIS A 235 -20.43 4.79 18.67
C HIS A 235 -20.05 4.99 17.19
N VAL A 236 -19.06 5.85 16.91
CA VAL A 236 -18.59 6.12 15.54
C VAL A 236 -18.03 4.86 14.87
N VAL A 237 -17.27 4.04 15.60
CA VAL A 237 -16.75 2.77 15.08
C VAL A 237 -17.89 1.83 14.69
N HIS A 238 -18.94 1.77 15.51
CA HIS A 238 -20.13 0.96 15.22
C HIS A 238 -20.89 1.48 14.00
N ILE A 239 -21.12 2.80 13.90
CA ILE A 239 -21.81 3.42 12.75
C ILE A 239 -21.04 3.14 11.46
N ASN A 240 -19.71 3.39 11.44
CA ASN A 240 -18.89 3.10 10.28
C ASN A 240 -18.99 1.61 9.87
N THR A 241 -18.87 0.70 10.83
CA THR A 241 -18.93 -0.74 10.58
C THR A 241 -20.31 -1.16 10.06
N LEU A 242 -21.40 -0.68 10.65
CA LEU A 242 -22.76 -0.98 10.21
C LEU A 242 -23.04 -0.44 8.82
N THR A 243 -22.64 0.81 8.56
CA THR A 243 -22.80 1.44 7.24
C THR A 243 -22.07 0.61 6.17
N ARG A 244 -20.84 0.21 6.43
CA ARG A 244 -20.05 -0.64 5.51
C ARG A 244 -20.76 -1.97 5.25
N LEU A 245 -21.19 -2.68 6.28
CA LEU A 245 -21.89 -3.95 6.13
C LEU A 245 -23.23 -3.82 5.36
N LEU A 246 -23.96 -2.74 5.58
CA LEU A 246 -25.20 -2.45 4.85
C LEU A 246 -24.92 -2.19 3.37
N LEU A 247 -23.89 -1.39 3.05
CA LEU A 247 -23.49 -1.11 1.67
C LEU A 247 -22.97 -2.36 0.95
N GLU A 248 -22.15 -3.19 1.60
CA GLU A 248 -21.69 -4.47 1.06
C GLU A 248 -22.90 -5.35 0.69
N ARG A 249 -23.88 -5.47 1.59
CA ARG A 249 -25.11 -6.23 1.33
C ARG A 249 -26.01 -5.60 0.27
N LEU A 250 -26.05 -4.28 0.21
CA LEU A 250 -26.81 -3.58 -0.84
C LEU A 250 -26.24 -3.88 -2.23
N VAL A 251 -24.94 -3.74 -2.41
CA VAL A 251 -24.25 -4.03 -3.68
C VAL A 251 -24.38 -5.50 -4.09
N GLU A 252 -24.36 -6.45 -3.13
CA GLU A 252 -24.60 -7.87 -3.42
C GLU A 252 -26.02 -8.16 -3.92
N ASN A 253 -27.02 -7.37 -3.51
CA ASN A 253 -28.41 -7.65 -3.80
C ASN A 253 -29.00 -6.82 -4.94
N THR A 254 -28.41 -5.69 -5.32
CA THR A 254 -28.95 -4.83 -6.38
C THR A 254 -27.88 -3.92 -7.01
N ASP A 255 -28.00 -3.73 -8.32
CA ASP A 255 -27.19 -2.78 -9.08
C ASP A 255 -27.87 -1.40 -9.22
N ALA A 256 -29.02 -1.19 -8.57
CA ALA A 256 -29.86 0.01 -8.75
C ALA A 256 -29.13 1.33 -8.46
N TYR A 257 -28.14 1.31 -7.58
CA TYR A 257 -27.43 2.52 -7.14
C TYR A 257 -26.06 2.68 -7.78
N ASN A 258 -25.57 1.73 -8.59
CA ASN A 258 -24.26 1.76 -9.26
C ASN A 258 -23.09 2.13 -8.34
N LEU A 259 -23.11 1.64 -7.10
CA LEU A 259 -22.06 1.93 -6.11
C LEU A 259 -20.78 1.14 -6.42
N THR A 260 -19.67 1.86 -6.52
CA THR A 260 -18.34 1.25 -6.60
C THR A 260 -17.80 0.92 -5.21
N PRO A 261 -16.78 0.03 -5.08
CA PRO A 261 -16.10 -0.20 -3.79
C PRO A 261 -15.57 1.09 -3.16
N ASP A 262 -15.09 2.04 -3.98
CA ASP A 262 -14.63 3.36 -3.51
C ASP A 262 -15.79 4.19 -2.96
N ASP A 263 -16.98 4.13 -3.57
CA ASP A 263 -18.18 4.79 -3.04
C ASP A 263 -18.57 4.24 -1.68
N CYS A 264 -18.60 2.92 -1.54
CA CYS A 264 -18.91 2.26 -0.27
C CYS A 264 -17.90 2.64 0.83
N TYR A 265 -16.62 2.69 0.49
CA TYR A 265 -15.57 3.14 1.39
C TYR A 265 -15.76 4.61 1.82
N LEU A 266 -16.01 5.52 0.88
CA LEU A 266 -16.21 6.93 1.16
C LEU A 266 -17.46 7.18 2.00
N ILE A 267 -18.59 6.53 1.69
CA ILE A 267 -19.83 6.66 2.45
C ILE A 267 -19.65 6.14 3.88
N SER A 268 -19.05 4.96 4.04
CA SER A 268 -18.80 4.41 5.38
C SER A 268 -17.87 5.27 6.21
N THR A 269 -16.82 5.85 5.60
CA THR A 269 -15.91 6.77 6.29
C THR A 269 -16.59 8.09 6.63
N ALA A 270 -17.39 8.64 5.71
CA ALA A 270 -18.12 9.90 5.90
C ALA A 270 -19.21 9.79 6.94
N SER A 271 -19.76 8.59 7.21
CA SER A 271 -20.78 8.38 8.23
C SER A 271 -20.34 8.83 9.64
N ALA A 272 -19.03 8.85 9.87
CA ALA A 272 -18.45 9.35 11.12
C ALA A 272 -18.75 10.85 11.38
N PHE A 273 -19.09 11.61 10.35
CA PHE A 273 -19.35 13.05 10.46
C PHE A 273 -20.84 13.40 10.65
N HIS A 274 -21.75 12.42 10.65
CA HIS A 274 -23.20 12.70 10.70
C HIS A 274 -23.60 13.70 11.78
N ASP A 275 -23.01 13.61 12.93
CA ASP A 275 -23.32 14.37 14.13
C ASP A 275 -22.35 15.54 14.41
N ILE A 276 -21.46 15.89 13.48
CA ILE A 276 -20.44 16.94 13.72
C ILE A 276 -21.07 18.29 14.09
N GLY A 277 -22.29 18.57 13.63
CA GLY A 277 -23.02 19.79 13.93
C GLY A 277 -23.49 19.91 15.37
N LYS A 278 -23.52 18.85 16.15
CA LYS A 278 -23.81 18.88 17.59
C LYS A 278 -22.86 19.78 18.38
N VAL A 279 -21.70 20.10 17.79
CA VAL A 279 -20.75 21.09 18.36
C VAL A 279 -21.37 22.47 18.51
N GLY A 280 -22.34 22.82 17.68
CA GLY A 280 -23.04 24.10 17.72
C GLY A 280 -24.27 24.13 18.63
N ILE A 281 -24.66 23.00 19.18
CA ILE A 281 -25.83 22.92 20.10
C ILE A 281 -25.42 23.27 21.53
N ASP A 282 -26.27 24.03 22.22
CA ASP A 282 -26.05 24.41 23.62
C ASP A 282 -25.99 23.16 24.52
N GLU A 283 -25.02 23.14 25.44
CA GLU A 283 -24.78 22.00 26.33
C GLU A 283 -25.98 21.66 27.22
N SER A 284 -26.77 22.68 27.60
CA SER A 284 -27.97 22.51 28.41
C SER A 284 -29.07 21.74 27.68
N ILE A 285 -29.11 21.81 26.36
CA ILE A 285 -30.03 21.05 25.49
C ILE A 285 -29.40 19.70 25.16
N LEU A 286 -28.13 19.69 24.74
CA LEU A 286 -27.41 18.50 24.29
C LEU A 286 -27.35 17.42 25.39
N ASN A 287 -27.00 17.82 26.63
CA ASN A 287 -26.82 16.93 27.77
C ASN A 287 -27.95 17.00 28.78
N LYS A 288 -29.14 17.46 28.36
CA LYS A 288 -30.30 17.59 29.25
C LYS A 288 -30.71 16.24 29.87
N PRO A 289 -30.74 16.13 31.20
CA PRO A 289 -31.26 14.94 31.85
C PRO A 289 -32.78 14.87 31.69
N GLY A 290 -33.27 14.08 30.74
CA GLY A 290 -34.67 13.87 30.47
C GLY A 290 -35.11 14.18 29.04
N LYS A 291 -36.43 14.29 28.81
CA LYS A 291 -36.97 14.59 27.48
C LYS A 291 -36.79 16.06 27.14
N LEU A 292 -36.47 16.35 25.91
CA LEU A 292 -36.46 17.71 25.34
C LEU A 292 -37.92 18.22 25.23
N THR A 293 -38.10 19.51 25.42
CA THR A 293 -39.33 20.20 25.01
C THR A 293 -39.45 20.28 23.51
N GLU A 294 -40.59 20.66 22.96
CA GLU A 294 -40.72 20.85 21.50
C GLU A 294 -39.74 21.91 20.96
N GLU A 295 -39.57 23.03 21.66
CA GLU A 295 -38.65 24.10 21.31
C GLU A 295 -37.17 23.63 21.34
N GLU A 296 -36.80 22.91 22.40
CA GLU A 296 -35.47 22.35 22.53
C GLU A 296 -35.18 21.27 21.45
N PHE A 297 -36.22 20.51 21.09
CA PHE A 297 -36.09 19.52 20.01
C PHE A 297 -35.91 20.18 18.63
N GLU A 298 -36.60 21.30 18.35
CA GLU A 298 -36.37 22.09 17.15
C GLU A 298 -34.94 22.61 17.11
N THR A 299 -34.40 23.12 18.23
CA THR A 299 -32.99 23.53 18.33
C THR A 299 -32.05 22.34 18.12
N MET A 300 -32.36 21.17 18.66
CA MET A 300 -31.55 19.96 18.46
C MET A 300 -31.47 19.57 16.98
N LYS A 301 -32.56 19.71 16.22
CA LYS A 301 -32.56 19.40 14.77
C LYS A 301 -31.56 20.26 13.97
N GLU A 302 -31.24 21.47 14.47
CA GLU A 302 -30.30 22.38 13.78
C GLU A 302 -28.91 21.77 13.61
N HIS A 303 -28.53 20.71 14.38
CA HIS A 303 -27.22 20.09 14.21
C HIS A 303 -27.00 19.60 12.76
N THR A 304 -28.04 19.17 12.06
CA THR A 304 -27.95 18.72 10.66
C THR A 304 -27.52 19.86 9.74
N LEU A 305 -28.12 21.05 9.92
CA LEU A 305 -27.81 22.26 9.15
C LEU A 305 -26.45 22.86 9.55
N ILE A 306 -26.13 22.84 10.85
CA ILE A 306 -24.83 23.32 11.36
C ILE A 306 -23.71 22.46 10.78
N GLY A 307 -23.82 21.12 10.86
CA GLY A 307 -22.83 20.20 10.32
C GLY A 307 -22.64 20.38 8.81
N ALA A 308 -23.72 20.46 8.04
CA ALA A 308 -23.68 20.73 6.62
C ALA A 308 -22.99 22.09 6.31
N SER A 309 -23.33 23.14 7.07
CA SER A 309 -22.70 24.48 6.92
C SER A 309 -21.21 24.48 7.25
N MET A 310 -20.76 23.68 8.23
CA MET A 310 -19.34 23.54 8.56
C MET A 310 -18.55 22.97 7.37
N LEU A 311 -19.09 21.93 6.74
CA LEU A 311 -18.46 21.30 5.58
C LEU A 311 -18.50 22.20 4.34
N ASP A 312 -19.59 22.94 4.14
CA ASP A 312 -19.72 23.89 3.02
C ASP A 312 -18.71 25.06 3.09
N LYS A 313 -18.27 25.45 4.28
CA LYS A 313 -17.23 26.44 4.49
C LYS A 313 -15.81 26.00 4.16
N LEU A 314 -15.60 24.73 3.87
CA LEU A 314 -14.29 24.18 3.45
C LEU A 314 -14.03 24.48 1.97
N GLU A 315 -13.87 25.76 1.60
CA GLU A 315 -13.79 26.25 0.22
C GLU A 315 -12.79 25.48 -0.66
N HIS A 316 -11.61 25.13 -0.10
CA HIS A 316 -10.57 24.40 -0.84
C HIS A 316 -10.89 22.93 -1.12
N TYR A 317 -11.88 22.36 -0.42
CA TYR A 317 -12.24 20.94 -0.48
C TYR A 317 -13.67 20.69 -0.94
N LYS A 318 -14.42 21.71 -1.34
CA LYS A 318 -15.84 21.59 -1.76
C LYS A 318 -16.07 20.58 -2.88
N ASP A 319 -15.09 20.45 -3.78
CA ASP A 319 -15.19 19.55 -4.92
C ASP A 319 -14.76 18.12 -4.61
N GLU A 320 -14.14 17.89 -3.46
CA GLU A 320 -13.74 16.57 -3.03
C GLU A 320 -14.97 15.70 -2.75
N LYS A 321 -14.97 14.49 -3.34
CA LYS A 321 -16.09 13.54 -3.25
C LYS A 321 -16.45 13.22 -1.80
N MET A 322 -15.44 13.06 -0.95
CA MET A 322 -15.59 12.81 0.49
C MET A 322 -16.39 13.92 1.18
N ILE A 323 -16.10 15.19 0.90
CA ILE A 323 -16.77 16.35 1.51
C ILE A 323 -18.23 16.45 1.04
N LYS A 324 -18.49 16.18 -0.25
CA LYS A 324 -19.86 16.14 -0.79
C LYS A 324 -20.71 15.07 -0.12
N ILE A 325 -20.16 13.87 0.06
CA ILE A 325 -20.82 12.77 0.76
C ILE A 325 -21.04 13.12 2.23
N ALA A 326 -20.02 13.61 2.93
CA ALA A 326 -20.13 14.02 4.32
C ALA A 326 -21.19 15.12 4.52
N TYR A 327 -21.29 16.10 3.60
CA TYR A 327 -22.33 17.11 3.59
C TYR A 327 -23.74 16.48 3.50
N GLN A 328 -23.93 15.55 2.57
CA GLN A 328 -25.21 14.84 2.39
C GLN A 328 -25.59 14.08 3.66
N ILE A 329 -24.66 13.35 4.23
CA ILE A 329 -24.88 12.60 5.47
C ILE A 329 -25.24 13.56 6.62
N CYS A 330 -24.44 14.61 6.86
CA CYS A 330 -24.72 15.58 7.91
C CYS A 330 -26.11 16.20 7.77
N ARG A 331 -26.51 16.56 6.56
CA ARG A 331 -27.77 17.25 6.32
C ARG A 331 -28.97 16.33 6.41
N TRP A 332 -28.86 15.08 5.88
CA TRP A 332 -30.05 14.26 5.59
C TRP A 332 -30.12 12.92 6.34
N HIS A 333 -29.24 12.63 7.29
CA HIS A 333 -29.29 11.37 8.04
C HIS A 333 -30.53 11.21 8.94
N HIS A 334 -31.28 12.26 9.15
CA HIS A 334 -32.58 12.24 9.84
C HIS A 334 -33.77 12.34 8.90
N GLU A 335 -33.55 12.35 7.59
CA GLU A 335 -34.65 12.25 6.64
C GLU A 335 -35.30 10.87 6.69
N ARG A 336 -36.57 10.82 6.35
CA ARG A 336 -37.34 9.59 6.39
C ARG A 336 -38.02 9.35 5.06
N TYR A 337 -38.07 8.11 4.64
CA TYR A 337 -38.70 7.72 3.37
C TYR A 337 -40.15 8.22 3.24
N ASP A 338 -40.88 8.35 4.36
CA ASP A 338 -42.23 8.85 4.42
C ASP A 338 -42.38 10.39 4.42
N GLY A 339 -41.27 11.14 4.29
CA GLY A 339 -41.22 12.60 4.24
C GLY A 339 -41.45 13.28 5.59
N LYS A 340 -41.48 12.52 6.70
CA LYS A 340 -41.65 13.07 8.06
C LYS A 340 -40.31 13.28 8.77
N GLY A 341 -39.22 13.24 8.00
CA GLY A 341 -37.88 13.54 8.47
C GLY A 341 -37.58 15.03 8.52
N TYR A 342 -36.33 15.36 8.78
CA TYR A 342 -35.83 16.74 8.81
C TYR A 342 -34.38 16.78 8.29
N PRO A 343 -33.86 17.92 7.84
CA PRO A 343 -34.45 19.28 7.91
C PRO A 343 -35.34 19.67 6.73
N ASP A 344 -35.25 18.96 5.59
CA ASP A 344 -35.87 19.38 4.32
C ASP A 344 -37.18 18.61 4.03
N GLY A 345 -37.48 17.54 4.74
CA GLY A 345 -38.67 16.70 4.56
C GLY A 345 -38.65 15.94 3.22
N LEU A 346 -37.49 15.44 2.81
CA LEU A 346 -37.31 14.66 1.59
C LEU A 346 -38.09 13.35 1.63
N THR A 347 -38.61 12.93 0.48
CA THR A 347 -39.40 11.70 0.35
C THR A 347 -38.78 10.71 -0.61
N GLY A 348 -38.82 9.44 -0.27
CA GLY A 348 -38.42 8.35 -1.18
C GLY A 348 -37.01 8.55 -1.75
N GLU A 349 -36.90 8.46 -3.07
CA GLU A 349 -35.66 8.55 -3.82
C GLU A 349 -35.04 9.98 -3.86
N GLN A 350 -35.68 10.96 -3.23
CA GLN A 350 -35.08 12.29 -3.06
C GLN A 350 -33.97 12.27 -2.01
N ILE A 351 -34.03 11.29 -1.09
CA ILE A 351 -32.99 11.09 -0.07
C ILE A 351 -31.77 10.47 -0.74
N PRO A 352 -30.58 11.11 -0.69
CA PRO A 352 -29.36 10.52 -1.22
C PRO A 352 -29.04 9.17 -0.58
N ILE A 353 -28.38 8.29 -1.34
CA ILE A 353 -27.97 6.97 -0.85
C ILE A 353 -26.83 7.03 0.19
N ALA A 354 -26.15 8.17 0.27
CA ALA A 354 -25.06 8.41 1.23
C ALA A 354 -25.62 8.78 2.62
#